data_c510de07dfb15df48ae60fd10740fd34
#
_entry.id   c510de07dfb15df48ae60fd10740fd34
#
_cell.length_a   1.000
_cell.length_b   1.000
_cell.length_c   1.000
_cell.angle_alpha   90.00
_cell.angle_beta   90.00
_cell.angle_gamma   90.00
#
_symmetry.space_group_name_H-M   'P 1'
#
loop_
_entity.id
_entity.type
_entity.pdbx_description
1 polymer ?
#
loop_
_entity_poly.entity_id
_entity_poly.type
_entity_poly.pdbx_seq_one_letter_code
_entity_poly.pdbx_strand_id
1 'polypeptide(L)'
;RLRQLSVATPHIEQVQDAVEHALYEAGYFETLRAYIVYREQRARSRDAKKSWVDVESSINEYLNQSDWRVNANANQGYSLGGLILNVSGKVIANYWLNYIYTPEIGQCHRQADFHIHDLDMLSGYCAGWSLRTLLQEGFNGVPGKVEAGAPKHFSSATGQIVNFLGTMQNEWAGAQAFSSFDTYMAPFIRKDNTPYEEVLQGIQELIYNLNVPSRWGTQTPFTNLTFDWTCPEDLKNVHPLIGGEEMPFTYGELQKEMDMINRAYIEVMTKGDAKGRVFTFPIPTYNITPDFDWDSPNVLPLFDMTARYGLPSFQNFINSELKPNMIRSMCCRLQLDLRELLKRGNGLFGSAEQTGSLGVVTINCARLGYLFKGSEEALFARLDHLLELARDSLEIKRKTIQKHIDQGL
;
A
#
# COMPACT_ATOMS: atom_id res chain seq x y z
N ARG A 1 27.16 -43.25 21.34
CA ARG A 1 25.83 -42.67 20.95
C ARG A 1 25.94 -41.89 19.63
N LEU A 2 26.87 -40.97 19.42
CA LEU A 2 27.04 -40.30 18.13
C LEU A 2 27.22 -41.26 16.94
N ARG A 3 27.89 -42.42 17.18
CA ARG A 3 28.05 -43.50 16.18
C ARG A 3 26.73 -44.30 15.95
N GLN A 4 25.77 -44.16 16.83
CA GLN A 4 24.43 -44.81 16.72
C GLN A 4 23.42 -43.93 15.95
N LEU A 5 23.74 -42.64 15.73
CA LEU A 5 22.99 -41.81 14.83
C LEU A 5 23.35 -42.26 13.40
N SER A 6 22.41 -42.84 12.70
CA SER A 6 22.54 -43.35 11.31
C SER A 6 22.73 -42.21 10.26
N VAL A 7 23.35 -41.08 10.65
CA VAL A 7 23.51 -39.89 9.84
C VAL A 7 25.01 -39.63 9.66
N ALA A 8 25.48 -39.54 8.43
CA ALA A 8 26.90 -39.34 8.09
C ALA A 8 27.50 -38.05 8.68
N THR A 9 26.67 -37.01 8.81
CA THR A 9 27.03 -35.72 9.44
C THR A 9 25.90 -35.28 10.37
N PRO A 10 26.03 -35.56 11.71
CA PRO A 10 24.99 -35.14 12.66
C PRO A 10 24.91 -33.61 12.77
N HIS A 11 23.70 -33.08 12.83
CA HIS A 11 23.44 -31.67 13.10
C HIS A 11 23.87 -31.35 14.55
N ILE A 12 24.28 -30.08 14.80
CA ILE A 12 24.75 -29.64 16.11
C ILE A 12 23.78 -29.94 17.25
N GLU A 13 22.46 -29.81 17.02
CA GLU A 13 21.43 -30.11 18.01
C GLU A 13 21.43 -31.60 18.39
N GLN A 14 21.62 -32.51 17.43
CA GLN A 14 21.71 -33.96 17.68
C GLN A 14 22.94 -34.32 18.52
N VAL A 15 24.03 -33.55 18.31
CA VAL A 15 25.25 -33.72 19.15
C VAL A 15 24.98 -33.29 20.58
N GLN A 16 24.31 -32.14 20.74
CA GLN A 16 23.97 -31.60 22.05
C GLN A 16 22.97 -32.50 22.79
N ASP A 17 21.96 -33.04 22.12
CA ASP A 17 21.04 -34.03 22.70
C ASP A 17 21.79 -35.29 23.17
N ALA A 18 22.74 -35.76 22.39
CA ALA A 18 23.59 -36.91 22.77
C ALA A 18 24.43 -36.64 24.02
N VAL A 19 24.92 -35.41 24.21
CA VAL A 19 25.64 -34.98 25.42
C VAL A 19 24.69 -34.94 26.62
N GLU A 20 23.52 -34.38 26.49
CA GLU A 20 22.52 -34.34 27.58
C GLU A 20 22.13 -35.74 28.05
N HIS A 21 21.86 -36.64 27.12
CA HIS A 21 21.61 -38.04 27.42
C HIS A 21 22.77 -38.75 28.12
N ALA A 22 24.00 -38.48 27.66
CA ALA A 22 25.18 -39.10 28.27
C ALA A 22 25.37 -38.64 29.74
N LEU A 23 25.18 -37.33 29.99
CA LEU A 23 25.25 -36.78 31.35
C LEU A 23 24.17 -37.31 32.27
N TYR A 24 22.94 -37.48 31.74
CA TYR A 24 21.85 -38.06 32.46
C TYR A 24 22.11 -39.51 32.90
N GLU A 25 22.58 -40.36 31.95
CA GLU A 25 22.87 -41.77 32.22
C GLU A 25 24.05 -41.95 33.16
N ALA A 26 25.01 -41.05 33.06
CA ALA A 26 26.15 -41.09 33.98
C ALA A 26 25.90 -40.55 35.39
N GLY A 27 24.64 -40.05 35.65
CA GLY A 27 24.22 -39.51 36.94
C GLY A 27 24.78 -38.14 37.29
N TYR A 28 25.35 -37.40 36.31
CA TYR A 28 25.89 -36.05 36.54
C TYR A 28 24.82 -34.97 36.46
N PHE A 29 23.84 -34.99 37.32
CA PHE A 29 22.63 -34.15 37.24
C PHE A 29 22.93 -32.65 37.40
N GLU A 30 23.88 -32.26 38.24
CA GLU A 30 24.23 -30.83 38.36
C GLU A 30 24.91 -30.31 37.12
N THR A 31 25.82 -31.11 36.52
CA THR A 31 26.48 -30.78 35.27
C THR A 31 25.48 -30.75 34.12
N LEU A 32 24.55 -31.68 34.07
CA LEU A 32 23.47 -31.71 33.07
C LEU A 32 22.61 -30.43 33.15
N ARG A 33 22.21 -30.04 34.35
CA ARG A 33 21.41 -28.82 34.56
C ARG A 33 22.18 -27.58 34.10
N ALA A 34 23.46 -27.46 34.45
CA ALA A 34 24.32 -26.36 34.03
C ALA A 34 24.48 -26.35 32.47
N TYR A 35 24.61 -27.53 31.87
CA TYR A 35 24.75 -27.69 30.41
C TYR A 35 23.45 -27.29 29.66
N ILE A 36 22.28 -27.69 30.14
CA ILE A 36 20.99 -27.31 29.55
C ILE A 36 20.81 -25.79 29.60
N VAL A 37 21.08 -25.15 30.74
CA VAL A 37 21.02 -23.70 30.89
C VAL A 37 22.01 -23.00 29.93
N TYR A 38 23.24 -23.50 29.86
CA TYR A 38 24.25 -22.97 28.94
C TYR A 38 23.84 -23.13 27.47
N ARG A 39 23.32 -24.31 27.10
CA ARG A 39 22.79 -24.59 25.75
C ARG A 39 21.68 -23.60 25.38
N GLU A 40 20.71 -23.40 26.27
CA GLU A 40 19.62 -22.45 26.08
C GLU A 40 20.12 -21.00 25.93
N GLN A 41 21.04 -20.57 26.78
CA GLN A 41 21.65 -19.23 26.67
C GLN A 41 22.42 -19.06 25.36
N ARG A 42 23.14 -20.10 24.91
CA ARG A 42 23.84 -20.09 23.62
C ARG A 42 22.92 -20.16 22.43
N ALA A 43 21.80 -20.91 22.52
CA ALA A 43 20.76 -20.93 21.51
C ALA A 43 20.15 -19.55 21.36
N ARG A 44 19.73 -18.93 22.47
CA ARG A 44 19.23 -17.54 22.48
C ARG A 44 20.23 -16.54 21.92
N SER A 45 21.51 -16.68 22.27
CA SER A 45 22.59 -15.81 21.73
C SER A 45 22.81 -16.03 20.23
N ARG A 46 22.70 -17.27 19.72
CA ARG A 46 22.80 -17.56 18.28
C ARG A 46 21.56 -17.02 17.54
N ASP A 47 20.37 -17.20 18.10
CA ASP A 47 19.14 -16.69 17.53
C ASP A 47 19.11 -15.15 17.56
N ALA A 48 19.58 -14.54 18.63
CA ALA A 48 19.79 -13.11 18.70
C ALA A 48 20.79 -12.64 17.62
N LYS A 49 21.90 -13.34 17.42
CA LYS A 49 22.87 -13.02 16.34
C LYS A 49 22.28 -13.25 14.94
N LYS A 50 21.44 -14.25 14.74
CA LYS A 50 20.72 -14.48 13.48
C LYS A 50 19.63 -13.44 13.23
N SER A 51 19.06 -12.88 14.30
CA SER A 51 18.04 -11.83 14.24
C SER A 51 18.62 -10.42 14.13
N TRP A 52 19.93 -10.24 14.33
CA TRP A 52 20.56 -8.94 14.17
C TRP A 52 20.75 -8.63 12.69
N VAL A 53 20.18 -7.52 12.27
CA VAL A 53 20.53 -6.90 10.99
C VAL A 53 21.99 -6.51 11.10
N ASP A 54 22.80 -6.96 10.15
CA ASP A 54 24.17 -6.46 10.03
C ASP A 54 24.11 -5.01 9.57
N VAL A 55 24.21 -4.11 10.55
CA VAL A 55 24.07 -2.67 10.35
C VAL A 55 25.20 -2.15 9.46
N GLU A 56 26.44 -2.61 9.68
CA GLU A 56 27.58 -2.20 8.88
C GLU A 56 27.39 -2.60 7.41
N SER A 57 27.08 -3.87 7.16
CA SER A 57 26.80 -4.35 5.80
C SER A 57 25.63 -3.59 5.16
N SER A 58 24.55 -3.35 5.91
CA SER A 58 23.36 -2.65 5.41
C SER A 58 23.66 -1.21 4.99
N ILE A 59 24.48 -0.51 5.78
CA ILE A 59 24.91 0.85 5.47
C ILE A 59 25.84 0.86 4.27
N ASN A 60 26.84 -0.02 4.25
CA ASN A 60 27.83 -0.09 3.17
C ASN A 60 27.19 -0.49 1.83
N GLU A 61 26.24 -1.46 1.82
CA GLU A 61 25.48 -1.83 0.62
C GLU A 61 24.72 -0.65 0.05
N TYR A 62 24.11 0.15 0.91
CA TYR A 62 23.39 1.35 0.48
C TYR A 62 24.35 2.43 -0.06
N LEU A 63 25.41 2.76 0.68
CA LEU A 63 26.39 3.79 0.28
C LEU A 63 27.13 3.42 -1.01
N ASN A 64 27.44 2.16 -1.20
CA ASN A 64 28.07 1.64 -2.41
C ASN A 64 27.10 1.42 -3.57
N GLN A 65 25.82 1.76 -3.38
CA GLN A 65 24.73 1.58 -4.37
C GLN A 65 24.61 0.13 -4.89
N SER A 66 24.98 -0.83 -4.08
CA SER A 66 24.94 -2.26 -4.39
C SER A 66 23.60 -2.92 -4.02
N ASP A 67 22.78 -2.27 -3.21
CA ASP A 67 21.44 -2.76 -2.86
C ASP A 67 20.45 -2.47 -4.00
N TRP A 68 20.23 -3.47 -4.86
CA TRP A 68 19.31 -3.38 -6.00
C TRP A 68 17.87 -3.04 -5.62
N ARG A 69 17.46 -3.32 -4.38
CA ARG A 69 16.09 -3.07 -3.89
C ARG A 69 15.76 -1.59 -3.83
N VAL A 70 16.75 -0.73 -3.62
CA VAL A 70 16.56 0.73 -3.64
C VAL A 70 16.09 1.22 -5.01
N ASN A 71 16.58 0.61 -6.08
CA ASN A 71 16.19 0.95 -7.46
C ASN A 71 15.02 0.12 -7.99
N ALA A 72 14.55 -0.87 -7.22
CA ALA A 72 13.44 -1.73 -7.64
C ALA A 72 12.10 -0.97 -7.66
N ASN A 73 12.00 0.14 -6.94
CA ASN A 73 10.82 1.01 -6.92
C ASN A 73 11.17 2.39 -7.50
N ALA A 74 10.44 2.81 -8.53
CA ALA A 74 10.65 4.10 -9.22
C ALA A 74 10.55 5.34 -8.30
N ASN A 75 9.97 5.18 -7.09
CA ASN A 75 9.76 6.25 -6.12
C ASN A 75 10.94 6.47 -5.20
N GLN A 76 11.95 5.61 -5.24
CA GLN A 76 13.07 5.65 -4.33
C GLN A 76 14.34 6.08 -5.05
N GLY A 77 15.18 6.82 -4.36
CA GLY A 77 16.50 7.21 -4.83
C GLY A 77 17.51 7.19 -3.68
N TYR A 78 18.81 7.19 -4.02
CA TYR A 78 19.86 7.26 -3.02
C TYR A 78 19.93 8.65 -2.40
N SER A 79 19.72 8.75 -1.08
CA SER A 79 19.81 9.97 -0.28
C SER A 79 20.06 9.62 1.17
N LEU A 80 20.39 10.61 2.01
CA LEU A 80 20.54 10.41 3.45
C LEU A 80 19.23 9.98 4.11
N GLY A 81 18.11 10.55 3.72
CA GLY A 81 16.80 10.10 4.20
C GLY A 81 16.47 8.68 3.75
N GLY A 82 16.80 8.33 2.51
CA GLY A 82 16.66 6.96 1.99
C GLY A 82 17.55 5.95 2.72
N LEU A 83 18.73 6.33 3.17
CA LEU A 83 19.58 5.48 4.01
C LEU A 83 18.87 5.15 5.34
N ILE A 84 18.28 6.17 6.00
CA ILE A 84 17.55 5.97 7.26
C ILE A 84 16.39 4.99 7.04
N LEU A 85 15.58 5.20 6.00
CA LEU A 85 14.47 4.31 5.67
C LEU A 85 14.94 2.89 5.36
N ASN A 86 16.00 2.73 4.58
CA ASN A 86 16.54 1.41 4.24
C ASN A 86 16.99 0.64 5.48
N VAL A 87 17.75 1.29 6.37
CA VAL A 87 18.25 0.64 7.59
C VAL A 87 17.09 0.35 8.56
N SER A 88 16.21 1.32 8.82
CA SER A 88 15.05 1.12 9.70
C SER A 88 14.11 0.05 9.15
N GLY A 89 13.85 0.05 7.86
CA GLY A 89 13.02 -0.95 7.19
C GLY A 89 13.58 -2.37 7.33
N LYS A 90 14.89 -2.56 7.18
CA LYS A 90 15.54 -3.87 7.42
C LYS A 90 15.38 -4.34 8.87
N VAL A 91 15.47 -3.43 9.83
CA VAL A 91 15.28 -3.74 11.27
C VAL A 91 13.83 -4.14 11.53
N ILE A 92 12.87 -3.38 11.04
CA ILE A 92 11.43 -3.66 11.22
C ILE A 92 11.05 -4.98 10.52
N ALA A 93 11.51 -5.22 9.29
CA ALA A 93 11.27 -6.47 8.58
C ALA A 93 11.81 -7.68 9.35
N ASN A 94 13.01 -7.54 9.93
CA ASN A 94 13.59 -8.58 10.76
C ASN A 94 12.76 -8.86 12.02
N TYR A 95 12.19 -7.81 12.63
CA TYR A 95 11.28 -7.93 13.77
C TYR A 95 10.01 -8.71 13.38
N TRP A 96 9.35 -8.36 12.27
CA TRP A 96 8.21 -9.12 11.75
C TRP A 96 8.53 -10.61 11.58
N LEU A 97 9.62 -10.91 10.87
CA LEU A 97 9.95 -12.27 10.44
C LEU A 97 10.47 -13.18 11.56
N ASN A 98 10.93 -12.62 12.68
CA ASN A 98 11.51 -13.41 13.77
C ASN A 98 10.70 -13.39 15.07
N TYR A 99 9.88 -12.34 15.30
CA TYR A 99 9.19 -12.16 16.58
C TYR A 99 7.66 -12.10 16.44
N ILE A 100 7.15 -11.68 15.29
CA ILE A 100 5.70 -11.56 15.08
C ILE A 100 5.16 -12.78 14.34
N TYR A 101 5.76 -13.14 13.21
CA TYR A 101 5.35 -14.30 12.43
C TYR A 101 5.88 -15.60 13.02
N THR A 102 5.20 -16.71 12.69
CA THR A 102 5.72 -18.03 13.03
C THR A 102 7.03 -18.31 12.30
N PRO A 103 7.92 -19.18 12.84
CA PRO A 103 9.17 -19.55 12.17
C PRO A 103 8.97 -20.04 10.75
N GLU A 104 7.88 -20.78 10.48
CA GLU A 104 7.56 -21.33 9.17
C GLU A 104 7.21 -20.22 8.16
N ILE A 105 6.34 -19.27 8.54
CA ILE A 105 6.00 -18.10 7.71
C ILE A 105 7.27 -17.30 7.39
N GLY A 106 8.10 -17.01 8.41
CA GLY A 106 9.35 -16.29 8.22
C GLY A 106 10.31 -17.03 7.29
N GLN A 107 10.39 -18.37 7.37
CA GLN A 107 11.23 -19.19 6.52
C GLN A 107 10.73 -19.19 5.06
N CYS A 108 9.42 -19.36 4.83
CA CYS A 108 8.84 -19.31 3.49
C CYS A 108 9.12 -17.98 2.78
N HIS A 109 9.05 -16.85 3.50
CA HIS A 109 9.43 -15.55 2.94
C HIS A 109 10.92 -15.49 2.59
N ARG A 110 11.82 -15.94 3.48
CA ARG A 110 13.27 -15.92 3.23
C ARG A 110 13.72 -16.87 2.12
N GLN A 111 13.00 -17.98 1.94
CA GLN A 111 13.27 -18.96 0.88
C GLN A 111 12.60 -18.59 -0.46
N ALA A 112 11.89 -17.47 -0.49
CA ALA A 112 11.14 -17.00 -1.64
C ALA A 112 10.04 -17.99 -2.13
N ASP A 113 9.43 -18.74 -1.23
CA ASP A 113 8.22 -19.50 -1.53
C ASP A 113 7.03 -18.55 -1.73
N PHE A 114 6.98 -17.49 -0.92
CA PHE A 114 6.15 -16.31 -1.12
C PHE A 114 6.85 -15.05 -0.65
N HIS A 115 6.31 -13.89 -1.05
CA HIS A 115 6.74 -12.58 -0.60
C HIS A 115 5.64 -11.90 0.22
N ILE A 116 5.92 -11.58 1.48
CA ILE A 116 5.09 -10.70 2.30
C ILE A 116 5.53 -9.27 1.99
N HIS A 117 4.59 -8.44 1.51
CA HIS A 117 4.87 -7.06 1.13
C HIS A 117 5.03 -6.14 2.35
N ASP A 118 5.85 -5.11 2.19
CA ASP A 118 5.98 -3.96 3.09
C ASP A 118 6.22 -4.34 4.56
N LEU A 119 7.21 -5.16 4.78
CA LEU A 119 7.68 -5.53 6.11
C LEU A 119 8.46 -4.42 6.81
N ASP A 120 8.75 -3.33 6.13
CA ASP A 120 9.46 -2.16 6.63
C ASP A 120 8.60 -1.24 7.50
N MET A 121 7.28 -1.49 7.58
CA MET A 121 6.35 -0.75 8.41
C MET A 121 5.46 -1.67 9.26
N LEU A 122 5.07 -1.18 10.45
CA LEU A 122 4.12 -1.87 11.35
C LEU A 122 2.68 -1.39 11.12
N SER A 123 2.28 -1.24 9.87
CA SER A 123 1.01 -0.60 9.49
C SER A 123 0.22 -1.41 8.46
N GLY A 124 -0.98 -0.93 8.12
CA GLY A 124 -1.77 -1.41 6.99
C GLY A 124 -1.07 -1.17 5.65
N TYR A 125 -1.58 -1.81 4.59
CA TYR A 125 -0.98 -1.74 3.26
C TYR A 125 -1.45 -0.50 2.49
N CYS A 126 -2.63 -0.53 1.89
CA CYS A 126 -3.19 0.58 1.12
C CYS A 126 -4.49 1.09 1.74
N ALA A 127 -4.79 2.37 1.56
CA ALA A 127 -6.04 2.96 2.02
C ALA A 127 -6.73 3.76 0.91
N GLY A 128 -8.06 3.59 0.81
CA GLY A 128 -8.95 4.47 0.09
C GLY A 128 -9.64 5.41 1.07
N TRP A 129 -9.53 6.69 0.82
CA TRP A 129 -10.07 7.74 1.68
C TRP A 129 -11.29 8.39 1.06
N SER A 130 -12.14 9.00 1.87
CA SER A 130 -13.26 9.79 1.39
C SER A 130 -12.79 11.20 1.01
N LEU A 131 -12.74 11.49 -0.29
CA LEU A 131 -12.48 12.85 -0.75
C LEU A 131 -13.61 13.78 -0.30
N ARG A 132 -14.88 13.31 -0.35
CA ARG A 132 -16.03 14.04 0.13
C ARG A 132 -15.86 14.51 1.57
N THR A 133 -15.46 13.61 2.48
CA THR A 133 -15.24 13.95 3.89
C THR A 133 -14.14 14.99 4.03
N LEU A 134 -13.00 14.82 3.35
CA LEU A 134 -11.90 15.80 3.39
C LEU A 134 -12.38 17.20 2.93
N LEU A 135 -13.17 17.27 1.86
CA LEU A 135 -13.64 18.55 1.32
C LEU A 135 -14.76 19.19 2.18
N GLN A 136 -15.50 18.41 2.95
CA GLN A 136 -16.57 18.90 3.82
C GLN A 136 -16.08 19.28 5.22
N GLU A 137 -15.14 18.54 5.77
CA GLU A 137 -14.64 18.71 7.16
C GLU A 137 -13.29 19.41 7.24
N GLY A 138 -12.50 19.36 6.16
CA GLY A 138 -11.15 19.87 6.14
C GLY A 138 -10.11 18.85 6.62
N PHE A 139 -8.89 19.34 6.81
CA PHE A 139 -7.76 18.53 7.27
C PHE A 139 -7.55 18.74 8.77
N ASN A 140 -8.02 17.79 9.57
CA ASN A 140 -8.00 17.84 11.03
C ASN A 140 -7.81 16.43 11.63
N GLY A 141 -7.98 16.31 12.92
CA GLY A 141 -8.08 15.03 13.64
C GLY A 141 -6.76 14.51 14.23
N VAL A 142 -5.65 15.24 14.10
CA VAL A 142 -4.39 14.92 14.78
C VAL A 142 -4.14 15.90 15.91
N PRO A 143 -4.30 15.50 17.17
CA PRO A 143 -4.14 16.41 18.31
C PRO A 143 -2.79 17.14 18.29
N GLY A 144 -2.79 18.46 18.45
CA GLY A 144 -1.60 19.28 18.51
C GLY A 144 -0.89 19.50 17.18
N LYS A 145 -1.48 19.11 16.05
CA LYS A 145 -1.00 19.43 14.70
C LYS A 145 -1.81 20.56 14.06
N VAL A 146 -1.29 21.07 12.93
CA VAL A 146 -1.98 22.11 12.17
C VAL A 146 -3.26 21.55 11.60
N GLU A 147 -4.35 22.30 11.75
CA GLU A 147 -5.66 21.97 11.22
C GLU A 147 -6.07 22.97 10.13
N ALA A 148 -6.82 22.50 9.15
CA ALA A 148 -7.43 23.33 8.11
C ALA A 148 -8.93 23.01 8.03
N GLY A 149 -9.77 24.04 8.04
CA GLY A 149 -11.19 23.89 7.80
C GLY A 149 -11.52 23.48 6.37
N ALA A 150 -12.80 23.26 6.09
CA ALA A 150 -13.30 22.90 4.76
C ALA A 150 -12.81 23.91 3.69
N PRO A 151 -12.24 23.48 2.57
CA PRO A 151 -11.75 24.35 1.54
C PRO A 151 -12.91 25.10 0.86
N LYS A 152 -12.64 26.32 0.42
CA LYS A 152 -13.64 27.18 -0.27
C LYS A 152 -13.33 27.40 -1.74
N HIS A 153 -12.10 27.12 -2.16
CA HIS A 153 -11.58 27.38 -3.50
C HIS A 153 -10.85 26.14 -4.05
N PHE A 154 -10.80 26.02 -5.37
CA PHE A 154 -10.12 24.91 -6.06
C PHE A 154 -8.67 24.73 -5.62
N SER A 155 -7.91 25.81 -5.54
CA SER A 155 -6.50 25.80 -5.09
C SER A 155 -6.35 25.34 -3.64
N SER A 156 -7.26 25.75 -2.75
CA SER A 156 -7.24 25.30 -1.36
C SER A 156 -7.57 23.81 -1.23
N ALA A 157 -8.52 23.33 -2.04
CA ALA A 157 -8.90 21.92 -2.08
C ALA A 157 -7.74 21.04 -2.59
N THR A 158 -7.08 21.42 -3.68
CA THR A 158 -5.88 20.71 -4.20
C THR A 158 -4.74 20.70 -3.18
N GLY A 159 -4.49 21.82 -2.50
CA GLY A 159 -3.49 21.91 -1.43
C GLY A 159 -3.79 20.99 -0.25
N GLN A 160 -5.05 20.90 0.19
CA GLN A 160 -5.45 19.97 1.26
C GLN A 160 -5.31 18.51 0.85
N ILE A 161 -5.64 18.16 -0.40
CA ILE A 161 -5.44 16.81 -0.95
C ILE A 161 -3.96 16.41 -0.87
N VAL A 162 -3.07 17.29 -1.32
CA VAL A 162 -1.61 17.04 -1.26
C VAL A 162 -1.14 16.82 0.18
N ASN A 163 -1.54 17.70 1.09
CA ASN A 163 -1.14 17.61 2.49
C ASN A 163 -1.69 16.35 3.17
N PHE A 164 -2.94 15.99 2.88
CA PHE A 164 -3.57 14.79 3.42
C PHE A 164 -2.85 13.52 2.93
N LEU A 165 -2.70 13.37 1.62
CA LEU A 165 -2.05 12.19 1.03
C LEU A 165 -0.58 12.07 1.44
N GLY A 166 0.13 13.21 1.50
CA GLY A 166 1.52 13.25 1.96
C GLY A 166 1.67 12.87 3.44
N THR A 167 0.72 13.27 4.29
CA THR A 167 0.72 12.89 5.71
C THR A 167 0.38 11.42 5.89
N MET A 168 -0.70 10.95 5.26
CA MET A 168 -1.16 9.57 5.40
C MET A 168 -0.17 8.55 4.81
N GLN A 169 0.65 8.96 3.84
CA GLN A 169 1.72 8.12 3.31
C GLN A 169 2.78 7.75 4.36
N ASN A 170 2.91 8.50 5.44
CA ASN A 170 3.84 8.17 6.52
C ASN A 170 3.27 7.13 7.50
N GLU A 171 1.94 6.95 7.51
CA GLU A 171 1.22 6.05 8.43
C GLU A 171 0.81 4.72 7.75
N TRP A 172 0.94 4.62 6.43
CA TRP A 172 0.56 3.45 5.64
C TRP A 172 1.71 3.00 4.74
N ALA A 173 1.85 1.69 4.59
CA ALA A 173 2.96 1.12 3.82
C ALA A 173 2.79 1.30 2.30
N GLY A 174 1.58 1.17 1.79
CA GLY A 174 1.26 1.25 0.37
C GLY A 174 0.56 2.54 -0.03
N ALA A 175 -0.23 2.47 -1.10
CA ALA A 175 -0.83 3.65 -1.69
C ALA A 175 -2.01 4.21 -0.93
N GLN A 176 -2.18 5.53 -1.12
CA GLN A 176 -3.31 6.32 -0.67
C GLN A 176 -4.15 6.73 -1.88
N ALA A 177 -5.45 6.50 -1.84
CA ALA A 177 -6.34 6.71 -2.98
C ALA A 177 -7.54 7.59 -2.64
N PHE A 178 -7.93 8.43 -3.60
CA PHE A 178 -9.24 9.09 -3.63
C PHE A 178 -10.01 8.65 -4.87
N SER A 179 -11.32 8.42 -4.68
CA SER A 179 -12.26 8.13 -5.78
C SER A 179 -13.07 9.36 -6.15
N SER A 180 -13.65 9.35 -7.37
CA SER A 180 -14.55 10.40 -7.86
C SER A 180 -13.91 11.80 -7.84
N PHE A 181 -12.62 11.87 -8.21
CA PHE A 181 -11.85 13.10 -8.11
C PHE A 181 -12.45 14.24 -8.95
N ASP A 182 -12.77 13.97 -10.21
CA ASP A 182 -13.37 14.95 -11.12
C ASP A 182 -14.74 15.38 -10.65
N THR A 183 -15.58 14.46 -10.15
CA THR A 183 -16.91 14.75 -9.62
C THR A 183 -16.86 15.66 -8.40
N TYR A 184 -16.02 15.33 -7.40
CA TYR A 184 -15.97 16.11 -6.16
C TYR A 184 -15.21 17.43 -6.28
N MET A 185 -14.34 17.58 -7.28
CA MET A 185 -13.59 18.82 -7.50
C MET A 185 -14.33 19.82 -8.41
N ALA A 186 -15.23 19.37 -9.27
CA ALA A 186 -16.00 20.21 -10.19
C ALA A 186 -16.80 21.35 -9.52
N PRO A 187 -17.41 21.16 -8.33
CA PRO A 187 -18.17 22.23 -7.66
C PRO A 187 -17.37 23.51 -7.39
N PHE A 188 -16.08 23.40 -7.07
CA PHE A 188 -15.21 24.55 -6.81
C PHE A 188 -15.02 25.42 -8.04
N ILE A 189 -14.88 24.78 -9.22
CA ILE A 189 -14.73 25.46 -10.50
C ILE A 189 -16.01 26.23 -10.86
N ARG A 190 -17.17 25.59 -10.69
CA ARG A 190 -18.48 26.23 -10.95
C ARG A 190 -18.71 27.42 -10.02
N LYS A 191 -18.47 27.22 -8.72
CA LYS A 191 -18.69 28.26 -7.70
C LYS A 191 -17.89 29.53 -7.98
N ASP A 192 -16.60 29.38 -8.30
CA ASP A 192 -15.70 30.50 -8.52
C ASP A 192 -15.66 30.95 -10.00
N ASN A 193 -16.40 30.28 -10.88
CA ASN A 193 -16.34 30.47 -12.34
C ASN A 193 -14.89 30.45 -12.86
N THR A 194 -14.11 29.49 -12.40
CA THR A 194 -12.67 29.38 -12.65
C THR A 194 -12.40 29.13 -14.13
N PRO A 195 -11.57 29.91 -14.82
CA PRO A 195 -11.23 29.67 -16.21
C PRO A 195 -10.33 28.43 -16.36
N TYR A 196 -10.33 27.85 -17.58
CA TYR A 196 -9.56 26.62 -17.84
C TYR A 196 -8.07 26.73 -17.50
N GLU A 197 -7.46 27.87 -17.77
CA GLU A 197 -6.04 28.12 -17.52
C GLU A 197 -5.70 28.00 -16.02
N GLU A 198 -6.60 28.44 -15.15
CA GLU A 198 -6.42 28.31 -13.69
C GLU A 198 -6.68 26.88 -13.22
N VAL A 199 -7.65 26.18 -13.84
CA VAL A 199 -7.85 24.73 -13.58
C VAL A 199 -6.63 23.93 -13.98
N LEU A 200 -6.07 24.20 -15.16
CA LEU A 200 -4.85 23.58 -15.67
C LEU A 200 -3.67 23.81 -14.73
N GLN A 201 -3.49 25.06 -14.25
CA GLN A 201 -2.44 25.39 -13.30
C GLN A 201 -2.64 24.66 -11.97
N GLY A 202 -3.85 24.62 -11.41
CA GLY A 202 -4.13 23.91 -10.15
C GLY A 202 -3.92 22.40 -10.26
N ILE A 203 -4.27 21.78 -11.38
CA ILE A 203 -3.97 20.36 -11.64
C ILE A 203 -2.47 20.13 -11.81
N GLN A 204 -1.74 21.03 -12.45
CA GLN A 204 -0.29 20.94 -12.58
C GLN A 204 0.38 21.03 -11.20
N GLU A 205 -0.07 21.93 -10.32
CA GLU A 205 0.43 22.06 -8.96
C GLU A 205 0.14 20.80 -8.13
N LEU A 206 -1.07 20.24 -8.24
CA LEU A 206 -1.44 18.99 -7.59
C LEU A 206 -0.50 17.85 -7.99
N ILE A 207 -0.35 17.61 -9.30
CA ILE A 207 0.47 16.54 -9.83
C ILE A 207 1.94 16.75 -9.45
N TYR A 208 2.47 17.97 -9.62
CA TYR A 208 3.85 18.29 -9.24
C TYR A 208 4.10 17.99 -7.76
N ASN A 209 3.25 18.50 -6.86
CA ASN A 209 3.42 18.32 -5.43
C ASN A 209 3.28 16.85 -4.99
N LEU A 210 2.45 16.04 -5.68
CA LEU A 210 2.38 14.61 -5.43
C LEU A 210 3.59 13.83 -6.00
N ASN A 211 4.47 14.46 -6.77
CA ASN A 211 5.73 13.88 -7.25
C ASN A 211 6.98 14.45 -6.54
N VAL A 212 6.79 15.40 -5.63
CA VAL A 212 7.88 15.87 -4.76
C VAL A 212 8.09 14.87 -3.62
N PRO A 213 9.34 14.49 -3.32
CA PRO A 213 9.64 13.62 -2.19
C PRO A 213 9.19 14.24 -0.87
N SER A 214 8.05 13.82 -0.35
CA SER A 214 7.47 14.31 0.91
C SER A 214 7.59 13.29 2.05
N ARG A 215 7.83 12.02 1.72
CA ARG A 215 8.07 10.96 2.69
C ARG A 215 9.56 10.84 2.93
N TRP A 216 10.00 11.17 4.15
CA TRP A 216 11.37 11.00 4.62
C TRP A 216 12.42 10.90 3.49
N GLY A 217 12.71 12.04 2.91
CA GLY A 217 13.90 12.27 2.10
C GLY A 217 13.94 11.73 0.68
N THR A 218 13.10 10.78 0.22
CA THR A 218 13.22 10.30 -1.16
C THR A 218 12.00 9.67 -1.79
N GLN A 219 10.98 9.31 -1.00
CA GLN A 219 9.76 8.75 -1.57
C GLN A 219 8.74 9.84 -1.84
N THR A 220 8.21 9.84 -3.05
CA THR A 220 6.98 10.56 -3.37
C THR A 220 5.79 9.81 -2.77
N PRO A 221 4.71 10.52 -2.42
CA PRO A 221 3.49 9.84 -1.97
C PRO A 221 2.98 8.89 -3.05
N PHE A 222 2.83 7.62 -2.70
CA PHE A 222 2.26 6.63 -3.60
C PHE A 222 0.74 6.84 -3.64
N THR A 223 0.24 7.44 -4.70
CA THR A 223 -1.14 7.94 -4.78
C THR A 223 -1.88 7.42 -6.00
N ASN A 224 -3.20 7.26 -5.85
CA ASN A 224 -4.11 6.93 -6.93
C ASN A 224 -5.31 7.89 -6.91
N LEU A 225 -5.75 8.35 -8.08
CA LEU A 225 -7.00 9.08 -8.26
C LEU A 225 -7.89 8.33 -9.24
N THR A 226 -9.16 8.13 -8.85
CA THR A 226 -10.17 7.58 -9.74
C THR A 226 -11.07 8.69 -10.26
N PHE A 227 -11.31 8.67 -11.56
CA PHE A 227 -12.14 9.63 -12.31
C PHE A 227 -13.41 8.94 -12.77
N ASP A 228 -14.53 9.59 -12.59
CA ASP A 228 -15.84 9.06 -12.99
C ASP A 228 -16.12 9.29 -14.46
N TRP A 229 -15.58 10.33 -15.08
CA TRP A 229 -15.84 10.80 -16.43
C TRP A 229 -17.25 11.37 -16.63
N THR A 230 -18.26 10.62 -16.18
CA THR A 230 -19.66 11.00 -16.15
C THR A 230 -20.14 10.98 -14.69
N CYS A 231 -20.94 11.96 -14.29
CA CYS A 231 -21.40 12.06 -12.90
C CYS A 231 -22.13 10.78 -12.46
N PRO A 232 -21.72 10.13 -11.35
CA PRO A 232 -22.37 8.94 -10.84
C PRO A 232 -23.87 9.16 -10.53
N GLU A 233 -24.69 8.14 -10.79
CA GLU A 233 -26.15 8.23 -10.66
C GLU A 233 -26.62 8.62 -9.25
N ASP A 234 -25.93 8.13 -8.23
CA ASP A 234 -26.22 8.43 -6.82
C ASP A 234 -25.85 9.86 -6.41
N LEU A 235 -25.04 10.56 -7.20
CA LEU A 235 -24.65 11.95 -6.96
C LEU A 235 -25.40 12.96 -7.84
N LYS A 236 -26.04 12.53 -8.94
CA LYS A 236 -26.65 13.44 -9.92
C LYS A 236 -27.57 14.49 -9.31
N ASN A 237 -28.37 14.13 -8.31
CA ASN A 237 -29.33 14.99 -7.66
C ASN A 237 -28.84 15.52 -6.29
N VAL A 238 -27.58 15.32 -5.95
CA VAL A 238 -27.03 15.76 -4.67
C VAL A 238 -26.43 17.15 -4.83
N HIS A 239 -26.71 18.05 -3.89
CA HIS A 239 -26.11 19.37 -3.82
C HIS A 239 -24.74 19.32 -3.13
N PRO A 240 -23.69 19.86 -3.75
CA PRO A 240 -22.37 19.92 -3.12
C PRO A 240 -22.36 20.85 -1.89
N LEU A 241 -21.55 20.49 -0.90
CA LEU A 241 -21.22 21.36 0.23
C LEU A 241 -19.82 21.95 0.04
N ILE A 242 -19.68 23.28 0.04
CA ILE A 242 -18.41 24.00 -0.06
C ILE A 242 -18.26 24.95 1.12
N GLY A 243 -17.23 24.75 1.95
CA GLY A 243 -17.00 25.59 3.12
C GLY A 243 -18.15 25.55 4.12
N GLY A 244 -18.94 24.47 4.17
CA GLY A 244 -20.12 24.30 5.03
C GLY A 244 -21.41 24.84 4.45
N GLU A 245 -21.41 25.40 3.24
CA GLU A 245 -22.60 25.94 2.57
C GLU A 245 -23.06 25.01 1.43
N GLU A 246 -24.37 24.76 1.35
CA GLU A 246 -24.96 23.98 0.26
C GLU A 246 -25.04 24.84 -1.00
N MET A 247 -24.57 24.28 -2.12
CA MET A 247 -24.59 24.99 -3.40
C MET A 247 -25.95 24.91 -4.07
N PRO A 248 -26.36 25.94 -4.86
CA PRO A 248 -27.67 25.98 -5.53
C PRO A 248 -27.74 25.04 -6.74
N PHE A 249 -26.72 24.34 -7.10
CA PHE A 249 -26.60 23.40 -8.21
C PHE A 249 -26.31 21.98 -7.71
N THR A 250 -26.56 20.98 -8.53
CA THR A 250 -26.30 19.57 -8.21
C THR A 250 -25.00 19.08 -8.90
N TYR A 251 -24.44 17.94 -8.45
CA TYR A 251 -23.30 17.34 -9.14
C TYR A 251 -23.61 16.98 -10.60
N GLY A 252 -24.85 16.58 -10.93
CA GLY A 252 -25.24 16.22 -12.28
C GLY A 252 -25.21 17.38 -13.29
N GLU A 253 -25.19 18.65 -12.81
CA GLU A 253 -25.10 19.83 -13.65
C GLU A 253 -23.65 20.25 -13.98
N LEU A 254 -22.64 19.50 -13.49
CA LEU A 254 -21.22 19.91 -13.50
C LEU A 254 -20.37 19.19 -14.56
N GLN A 255 -20.97 18.58 -15.58
CA GLN A 255 -20.23 17.84 -16.59
C GLN A 255 -19.15 18.70 -17.27
N LYS A 256 -19.45 19.97 -17.57
CA LYS A 256 -18.50 20.90 -18.14
C LYS A 256 -17.25 21.08 -17.27
N GLU A 257 -17.42 21.21 -15.98
CA GLU A 257 -16.33 21.39 -15.02
C GLU A 257 -15.54 20.08 -14.83
N MET A 258 -16.20 18.92 -14.86
CA MET A 258 -15.55 17.61 -14.89
C MET A 258 -14.69 17.45 -16.15
N ASP A 259 -15.22 17.85 -17.31
CA ASP A 259 -14.47 17.82 -18.58
C ASP A 259 -13.20 18.72 -18.55
N MET A 260 -13.29 19.89 -17.89
CA MET A 260 -12.13 20.76 -17.69
C MET A 260 -11.06 20.09 -16.83
N ILE A 261 -11.44 19.41 -15.74
CA ILE A 261 -10.51 18.67 -14.88
C ILE A 261 -9.85 17.53 -15.65
N ASN A 262 -10.66 16.73 -16.34
CA ASN A 262 -10.18 15.59 -17.13
C ASN A 262 -9.20 16.04 -18.22
N ARG A 263 -9.55 17.10 -18.96
CA ARG A 263 -8.69 17.70 -19.97
C ARG A 263 -7.36 18.17 -19.38
N ALA A 264 -7.40 18.91 -18.27
CA ALA A 264 -6.23 19.43 -17.60
C ALA A 264 -5.32 18.31 -17.12
N TYR A 265 -5.91 17.28 -16.50
CA TYR A 265 -5.17 16.11 -16.01
C TYR A 265 -4.45 15.37 -17.14
N ILE A 266 -5.16 15.06 -18.23
CA ILE A 266 -4.60 14.39 -19.41
C ILE A 266 -3.46 15.22 -20.03
N GLU A 267 -3.67 16.55 -20.15
CA GLU A 267 -2.67 17.46 -20.72
C GLU A 267 -1.39 17.48 -19.89
N VAL A 268 -1.49 17.64 -18.56
CA VAL A 268 -0.33 17.70 -17.67
C VAL A 268 0.41 16.36 -17.64
N MET A 269 -0.31 15.23 -17.53
CA MET A 269 0.30 13.90 -17.52
C MET A 269 0.98 13.56 -18.86
N THR A 270 0.40 13.97 -19.98
CA THR A 270 0.97 13.74 -21.31
C THR A 270 2.20 14.60 -21.57
N LYS A 271 2.19 15.85 -21.12
CA LYS A 271 3.30 16.80 -21.29
C LYS A 271 4.51 16.44 -20.39
N GLY A 272 4.23 15.91 -19.20
CA GLY A 272 5.26 15.60 -18.21
C GLY A 272 5.86 16.85 -17.54
N ASP A 273 7.00 16.64 -16.86
CA ASP A 273 7.72 17.70 -16.14
C ASP A 273 8.44 18.68 -17.11
N ALA A 274 9.17 19.64 -16.56
CA ALA A 274 9.92 20.64 -17.32
C ALA A 274 10.96 20.06 -18.31
N LYS A 275 11.29 18.77 -18.17
CA LYS A 275 12.19 18.02 -19.07
C LYS A 275 11.44 17.00 -19.92
N GLY A 276 10.11 17.02 -19.90
CA GLY A 276 9.26 16.07 -20.64
C GLY A 276 9.24 14.66 -20.04
N ARG A 277 9.63 14.48 -18.78
CA ARG A 277 9.56 13.18 -18.09
C ARG A 277 8.16 12.95 -17.58
N VAL A 278 7.63 11.76 -17.78
CA VAL A 278 6.30 11.35 -17.31
C VAL A 278 6.25 11.38 -15.78
N PHE A 279 5.17 11.90 -15.23
CA PHE A 279 4.89 11.83 -13.80
C PHE A 279 4.50 10.40 -13.39
N THR A 280 5.05 9.94 -12.28
CA THR A 280 4.73 8.60 -11.74
C THR A 280 3.38 8.61 -11.02
N PHE A 281 3.04 9.70 -10.34
CA PHE A 281 1.83 9.84 -9.53
C PHE A 281 1.05 11.11 -9.86
N PRO A 282 -0.22 11.14 -9.47
CA PRO A 282 -1.04 10.00 -9.01
C PRO A 282 -1.31 9.03 -10.15
N ILE A 283 -1.41 7.71 -9.84
CA ILE A 283 -1.82 6.71 -10.84
C ILE A 283 -3.29 6.97 -11.17
N PRO A 284 -3.65 7.25 -12.44
CA PRO A 284 -5.03 7.49 -12.80
C PRO A 284 -5.79 6.19 -13.06
N THR A 285 -7.06 6.16 -12.64
CA THR A 285 -8.02 5.12 -12.99
C THR A 285 -9.29 5.78 -13.50
N TYR A 286 -9.78 5.39 -14.66
CA TYR A 286 -11.04 5.90 -15.24
C TYR A 286 -12.13 4.85 -15.22
N ASN A 287 -13.32 5.26 -14.80
CA ASN A 287 -14.51 4.42 -14.81
C ASN A 287 -15.14 4.43 -16.20
N ILE A 288 -15.29 3.25 -16.81
CA ILE A 288 -16.05 3.05 -18.05
C ILE A 288 -17.41 2.51 -17.69
N THR A 289 -18.41 3.37 -17.77
CA THR A 289 -19.81 3.08 -17.45
C THR A 289 -20.67 3.01 -18.72
N PRO A 290 -21.90 2.47 -18.66
CA PRO A 290 -22.80 2.45 -19.83
C PRO A 290 -23.09 3.83 -20.41
N ASP A 291 -23.02 4.89 -19.60
CA ASP A 291 -23.23 6.29 -19.98
C ASP A 291 -21.90 7.06 -20.22
N PHE A 292 -20.78 6.34 -20.41
CA PHE A 292 -19.50 6.96 -20.74
C PHE A 292 -19.61 7.71 -22.08
N ASP A 293 -19.32 9.01 -22.06
CA ASP A 293 -19.37 9.85 -23.26
C ASP A 293 -18.16 9.59 -24.19
N TRP A 294 -18.37 8.72 -25.16
CA TRP A 294 -17.38 8.37 -26.20
C TRP A 294 -17.15 9.47 -27.23
N ASP A 295 -18.07 10.44 -27.33
CA ASP A 295 -17.99 11.57 -28.27
C ASP A 295 -17.31 12.80 -27.64
N SER A 296 -16.94 12.73 -26.36
CA SER A 296 -16.22 13.79 -25.67
C SER A 296 -14.88 14.10 -26.38
N PRO A 297 -14.53 15.38 -26.56
CA PRO A 297 -13.24 15.78 -27.15
C PRO A 297 -12.04 15.30 -26.34
N ASN A 298 -12.22 14.89 -25.11
CA ASN A 298 -11.15 14.36 -24.22
C ASN A 298 -10.85 12.88 -24.47
N VAL A 299 -11.68 12.14 -25.21
CA VAL A 299 -11.49 10.69 -25.48
C VAL A 299 -10.22 10.42 -26.25
N LEU A 300 -9.99 11.11 -27.37
CA LEU A 300 -8.77 10.91 -28.17
C LEU A 300 -7.50 11.23 -27.38
N PRO A 301 -7.36 12.37 -26.66
CA PRO A 301 -6.21 12.65 -25.81
C PRO A 301 -6.02 11.60 -24.71
N LEU A 302 -7.10 11.07 -24.09
CA LEU A 302 -7.02 10.04 -23.06
C LEU A 302 -6.41 8.75 -23.62
N PHE A 303 -6.89 8.29 -24.77
CA PHE A 303 -6.35 7.06 -25.39
C PHE A 303 -4.98 7.26 -26.05
N ASP A 304 -4.63 8.47 -26.49
CA ASP A 304 -3.27 8.79 -26.94
C ASP A 304 -2.28 8.71 -25.76
N MET A 305 -2.65 9.26 -24.60
CA MET A 305 -1.87 9.09 -23.36
C MET A 305 -1.71 7.62 -23.01
N THR A 306 -2.78 6.82 -23.14
CA THR A 306 -2.74 5.37 -22.87
C THR A 306 -1.78 4.65 -23.83
N ALA A 307 -1.87 4.95 -25.09
CA ALA A 307 -1.02 4.35 -26.12
C ALA A 307 0.47 4.68 -25.93
N ARG A 308 0.78 5.88 -25.44
CA ARG A 308 2.16 6.33 -25.22
C ARG A 308 2.75 5.79 -23.91
N TYR A 309 1.99 5.80 -22.82
CA TYR A 309 2.52 5.63 -21.47
C TYR A 309 1.92 4.46 -20.70
N GLY A 310 0.92 3.77 -21.26
CA GLY A 310 0.20 2.72 -20.52
C GLY A 310 -0.66 3.26 -19.36
N LEU A 311 -0.96 4.55 -19.36
CA LEU A 311 -1.80 5.26 -18.38
C LEU A 311 -3.00 5.89 -19.10
N PRO A 312 -4.18 5.91 -18.50
CA PRO A 312 -4.62 5.38 -17.20
C PRO A 312 -4.91 3.88 -17.23
N SER A 313 -5.28 3.36 -16.04
CA SER A 313 -6.03 2.09 -15.96
C SER A 313 -7.52 2.36 -16.14
N PHE A 314 -8.25 1.38 -16.66
CA PHE A 314 -9.70 1.49 -16.86
C PHE A 314 -10.43 0.46 -15.99
N GLN A 315 -11.49 0.88 -15.30
CA GLN A 315 -12.45 0.00 -14.66
C GLN A 315 -13.70 -0.10 -15.52
N ASN A 316 -13.98 -1.29 -16.03
CA ASN A 316 -15.10 -1.55 -16.90
C ASN A 316 -16.32 -2.00 -16.11
N PHE A 317 -17.35 -1.15 -16.07
CA PHE A 317 -18.66 -1.41 -15.44
C PHE A 317 -19.77 -1.75 -16.45
N ILE A 318 -19.48 -1.81 -17.75
CA ILE A 318 -20.48 -2.13 -18.79
C ILE A 318 -20.97 -3.57 -18.66
N ASN A 319 -20.04 -4.51 -18.45
CA ASN A 319 -20.32 -5.94 -18.33
C ASN A 319 -20.12 -6.44 -16.88
N SER A 320 -20.42 -5.61 -15.90
CA SER A 320 -20.25 -5.90 -14.48
C SER A 320 -21.57 -5.72 -13.74
N GLU A 321 -21.85 -6.62 -12.79
CA GLU A 321 -22.94 -6.42 -11.82
C GLU A 321 -22.60 -5.36 -10.76
N LEU A 322 -21.34 -4.95 -10.70
CA LEU A 322 -20.86 -3.96 -9.77
C LEU A 322 -20.99 -2.57 -10.37
N LYS A 323 -21.36 -1.60 -9.54
CA LYS A 323 -21.45 -0.18 -9.92
C LYS A 323 -20.29 0.61 -9.33
N PRO A 324 -19.92 1.76 -9.91
CA PRO A 324 -18.81 2.59 -9.40
C PRO A 324 -18.89 2.92 -7.90
N ASN A 325 -20.10 3.18 -7.38
CA ASN A 325 -20.31 3.46 -5.96
C ASN A 325 -20.18 2.23 -5.02
N MET A 326 -20.11 1.03 -5.59
CA MET A 326 -19.95 -0.23 -4.83
C MET A 326 -18.49 -0.69 -4.76
N ILE A 327 -17.58 -0.04 -5.48
CA ILE A 327 -16.18 -0.45 -5.60
C ILE A 327 -15.29 0.74 -5.26
N ARG A 328 -14.19 0.46 -4.58
CA ARG A 328 -13.08 1.40 -4.45
C ARG A 328 -11.85 0.82 -5.11
N SER A 329 -11.26 1.61 -5.98
CA SER A 329 -10.01 1.28 -6.65
C SER A 329 -8.86 1.81 -5.83
N MET A 330 -7.87 0.95 -5.58
CA MET A 330 -6.59 1.34 -5.02
C MET A 330 -5.49 1.12 -6.06
N CYS A 331 -4.29 1.61 -5.80
CA CYS A 331 -3.14 1.53 -6.72
C CYS A 331 -2.91 0.15 -7.33
N CYS A 332 -3.14 -0.90 -6.54
CA CYS A 332 -3.02 -2.31 -6.96
C CYS A 332 -4.22 -2.80 -7.78
N ARG A 333 -5.14 -1.91 -8.13
CA ARG A 333 -6.41 -2.20 -8.81
C ARG A 333 -7.25 -3.26 -8.07
N LEU A 334 -7.03 -3.37 -6.76
CA LEU A 334 -7.86 -4.20 -5.90
C LEU A 334 -9.25 -3.58 -5.85
N GLN A 335 -10.21 -4.30 -6.37
CA GLN A 335 -11.62 -3.96 -6.27
C GLN A 335 -12.17 -4.56 -4.98
N LEU A 336 -12.63 -3.70 -4.08
CA LEU A 336 -13.31 -4.13 -2.86
C LEU A 336 -14.81 -4.04 -3.08
N ASP A 337 -15.49 -5.18 -3.02
CA ASP A 337 -16.95 -5.22 -3.03
C ASP A 337 -17.50 -4.76 -1.68
N LEU A 338 -17.96 -3.53 -1.64
CA LEU A 338 -18.47 -2.90 -0.42
C LEU A 338 -19.76 -3.54 0.08
N ARG A 339 -20.54 -4.24 -0.77
CA ARG A 339 -21.76 -4.95 -0.36
C ARG A 339 -21.47 -6.00 0.70
N GLU A 340 -20.37 -6.72 0.59
CA GLU A 340 -19.95 -7.70 1.60
C GLU A 340 -19.50 -7.04 2.91
N LEU A 341 -18.86 -5.88 2.83
CA LEU A 341 -18.45 -5.11 4.01
C LEU A 341 -19.65 -4.53 4.74
N LEU A 342 -20.63 -4.01 4.02
CA LEU A 342 -21.90 -3.47 4.57
C LEU A 342 -22.75 -4.57 5.26
N LYS A 343 -22.77 -5.80 4.70
CA LYS A 343 -23.48 -6.95 5.32
C LYS A 343 -22.90 -7.35 6.67
N ARG A 344 -21.63 -7.09 6.94
CA ARG A 344 -20.95 -7.44 8.19
C ARG A 344 -21.16 -6.45 9.34
N GLY A 345 -22.08 -5.50 9.20
CA GLY A 345 -22.56 -4.63 10.29
C GLY A 345 -21.69 -3.41 10.60
N ASN A 346 -20.65 -3.14 9.82
CA ASN A 346 -19.82 -1.94 9.99
C ASN A 346 -20.41 -0.71 9.25
N GLY A 347 -21.66 -0.81 8.76
CA GLY A 347 -22.23 0.12 7.79
C GLY A 347 -23.02 1.29 8.33
N LEU A 348 -23.21 1.46 9.67
CA LEU A 348 -24.05 2.57 10.16
C LEU A 348 -23.30 3.91 10.25
N PHE A 349 -21.95 3.91 10.22
CA PHE A 349 -21.12 5.12 10.31
C PHE A 349 -19.86 5.09 9.43
N GLY A 350 -19.60 4.02 8.69
CA GLY A 350 -18.50 3.96 7.75
C GLY A 350 -18.96 4.39 6.37
N SER A 351 -18.50 5.52 5.86
CA SER A 351 -18.67 5.77 4.44
C SER A 351 -18.00 4.61 3.70
N ALA A 352 -18.72 4.04 2.73
CA ALA A 352 -18.17 3.04 1.81
C ALA A 352 -16.87 3.50 1.14
N GLU A 353 -16.51 4.77 1.31
CA GLU A 353 -15.33 5.45 0.79
C GLU A 353 -14.07 5.25 1.64
N GLN A 354 -14.20 4.80 2.90
CA GLN A 354 -13.06 4.58 3.80
C GLN A 354 -12.80 3.08 3.95
N THR A 355 -12.09 2.51 3.00
CA THR A 355 -11.70 1.10 3.03
C THR A 355 -10.25 0.94 2.60
N GLY A 356 -9.64 -0.16 2.99
CA GLY A 356 -8.24 -0.40 2.69
C GLY A 356 -7.90 -1.89 2.62
N SER A 357 -6.66 -2.14 2.26
CA SER A 357 -6.04 -3.46 2.29
C SER A 357 -5.08 -3.54 3.45
N LEU A 358 -5.22 -4.58 4.26
CA LEU A 358 -4.35 -4.79 5.43
C LEU A 358 -2.94 -5.21 5.05
N GLY A 359 -2.81 -6.03 4.01
CA GLY A 359 -1.54 -6.56 3.54
C GLY A 359 -1.69 -7.37 2.26
N VAL A 360 -0.57 -7.67 1.65
CA VAL A 360 -0.47 -8.49 0.43
C VAL A 360 0.60 -9.55 0.61
N VAL A 361 0.31 -10.76 0.14
CA VAL A 361 1.27 -11.87 0.04
C VAL A 361 1.27 -12.39 -1.38
N THR A 362 2.42 -12.41 -2.02
CA THR A 362 2.58 -12.90 -3.39
C THR A 362 3.21 -14.27 -3.40
N ILE A 363 2.50 -15.27 -3.90
CA ILE A 363 3.00 -16.65 -4.05
C ILE A 363 3.95 -16.72 -5.24
N ASN A 364 5.10 -17.38 -5.06
CA ASN A 364 6.09 -17.60 -6.12
C ASN A 364 5.73 -18.83 -6.97
N CYS A 365 4.82 -18.65 -7.92
CA CYS A 365 4.39 -19.73 -8.80
C CYS A 365 5.51 -20.26 -9.70
N ALA A 366 6.48 -19.42 -10.08
CA ALA A 366 7.63 -19.86 -10.87
C ALA A 366 8.50 -20.86 -10.10
N ARG A 367 8.75 -20.60 -8.81
CA ARG A 367 9.46 -21.52 -7.93
C ARG A 367 8.70 -22.82 -7.72
N LEU A 368 7.37 -22.74 -7.52
CA LEU A 368 6.52 -23.93 -7.41
C LEU A 368 6.62 -24.80 -8.67
N GLY A 369 6.45 -24.22 -9.84
CA GLY A 369 6.54 -24.94 -11.11
C GLY A 369 7.92 -25.57 -11.33
N TYR A 370 9.00 -24.92 -10.89
CA TYR A 370 10.35 -25.47 -10.99
C TYR A 370 10.57 -26.65 -10.04
N LEU A 371 10.18 -26.51 -8.76
CA LEU A 371 10.44 -27.52 -7.72
C LEU A 371 9.58 -28.78 -7.90
N PHE A 372 8.36 -28.65 -8.38
CA PHE A 372 7.39 -29.73 -8.50
C PHE A 372 7.13 -30.13 -9.97
N LYS A 373 8.12 -29.90 -10.83
CA LYS A 373 8.04 -30.30 -12.24
C LYS A 373 7.77 -31.78 -12.36
N GLY A 374 6.68 -32.15 -13.05
CA GLY A 374 6.27 -33.53 -13.28
C GLY A 374 5.40 -34.17 -12.19
N SER A 375 5.01 -33.40 -11.14
CA SER A 375 4.07 -33.84 -10.12
C SER A 375 3.04 -32.77 -9.81
N GLU A 376 1.92 -32.80 -10.54
CA GLU A 376 0.82 -31.84 -10.35
C GLU A 376 0.20 -31.95 -8.94
N GLU A 377 0.04 -33.16 -8.43
CA GLU A 377 -0.48 -33.41 -7.07
C GLU A 377 0.38 -32.75 -6.00
N ALA A 378 1.69 -32.93 -6.07
CA ALA A 378 2.63 -32.32 -5.12
C ALA A 378 2.68 -30.77 -5.26
N LEU A 379 2.52 -30.25 -6.48
CA LEU A 379 2.44 -28.81 -6.74
C LEU A 379 1.22 -28.22 -6.05
N PHE A 380 0.03 -28.78 -6.25
CA PHE A 380 -1.20 -28.28 -5.64
C PHE A 380 -1.18 -28.43 -4.12
N ALA A 381 -0.71 -29.55 -3.58
CA ALA A 381 -0.57 -29.74 -2.14
C ALA A 381 0.35 -28.67 -1.51
N ARG A 382 1.47 -28.33 -2.19
CA ARG A 382 2.35 -27.24 -1.73
C ARG A 382 1.70 -25.87 -1.87
N LEU A 383 0.98 -25.63 -2.96
CA LEU A 383 0.26 -24.37 -3.17
C LEU A 383 -0.79 -24.15 -2.07
N ASP A 384 -1.61 -25.16 -1.77
CA ASP A 384 -2.63 -25.08 -0.72
C ASP A 384 -2.00 -24.76 0.64
N HIS A 385 -0.91 -25.42 0.99
CA HIS A 385 -0.17 -25.13 2.21
C HIS A 385 0.38 -23.69 2.26
N LEU A 386 0.93 -23.17 1.16
CA LEU A 386 1.42 -21.79 1.08
C LEU A 386 0.27 -20.79 1.17
N LEU A 387 -0.91 -21.08 0.63
CA LEU A 387 -2.10 -20.24 0.76
C LEU A 387 -2.60 -20.18 2.21
N GLU A 388 -2.56 -21.31 2.93
CA GLU A 388 -2.87 -21.33 4.36
C GLU A 388 -1.90 -20.46 5.18
N LEU A 389 -0.60 -20.60 4.95
CA LEU A 389 0.42 -19.76 5.62
C LEU A 389 0.28 -18.28 5.25
N ALA A 390 -0.07 -17.97 4.01
CA ALA A 390 -0.33 -16.60 3.56
C ALA A 390 -1.55 -16.01 4.29
N ARG A 391 -2.67 -16.73 4.37
CA ARG A 391 -3.85 -16.35 5.16
C ARG A 391 -3.48 -16.11 6.62
N ASP A 392 -2.74 -17.02 7.24
CA ASP A 392 -2.36 -16.93 8.64
C ASP A 392 -1.42 -15.74 8.89
N SER A 393 -0.53 -15.43 7.96
CA SER A 393 0.33 -14.24 8.04
C SER A 393 -0.49 -12.94 8.05
N LEU A 394 -1.52 -12.84 7.21
CA LEU A 394 -2.42 -11.68 7.18
C LEU A 394 -3.24 -11.56 8.47
N GLU A 395 -3.70 -12.68 9.04
CA GLU A 395 -4.43 -12.67 10.31
C GLU A 395 -3.54 -12.31 11.50
N ILE A 396 -2.29 -12.76 11.52
CA ILE A 396 -1.29 -12.33 12.51
C ILE A 396 -1.04 -10.83 12.38
N LYS A 397 -0.86 -10.32 11.15
CA LYS A 397 -0.69 -8.89 10.88
C LYS A 397 -1.88 -8.08 11.41
N ARG A 398 -3.11 -8.52 11.11
CA ARG A 398 -4.34 -7.87 11.57
C ARG A 398 -4.38 -7.76 13.10
N LYS A 399 -4.12 -8.86 13.80
CA LYS A 399 -4.11 -8.89 15.27
C LYS A 399 -3.03 -7.99 15.86
N THR A 400 -1.86 -7.97 15.23
CA THR A 400 -0.73 -7.15 15.69
C THR A 400 -1.03 -5.66 15.54
N ILE A 401 -1.57 -5.24 14.39
CA ILE A 401 -1.95 -3.84 14.17
C ILE A 401 -3.07 -3.44 15.14
N GLN A 402 -4.10 -4.28 15.31
CA GLN A 402 -5.18 -4.00 16.26
C GLN A 402 -4.64 -3.81 17.69
N LYS A 403 -3.72 -4.67 18.11
CA LYS A 403 -3.08 -4.52 19.42
C LYS A 403 -2.35 -3.17 19.57
N HIS A 404 -1.67 -2.70 18.52
CA HIS A 404 -0.99 -1.41 18.57
C HIS A 404 -1.99 -0.25 18.64
N ILE A 405 -3.07 -0.30 17.87
CA ILE A 405 -4.16 0.69 17.94
C ILE A 405 -4.77 0.72 19.35
N ASP A 406 -5.06 -0.45 19.94
CA ASP A 406 -5.61 -0.56 21.30
C ASP A 406 -4.65 -0.01 22.37
N GLN A 407 -3.36 0.05 22.07
CA GLN A 407 -2.31 0.64 22.93
C GLN A 407 -2.06 2.13 22.66
N GLY A 408 -2.76 2.73 21.70
CA GLY A 408 -2.66 4.15 21.38
C GLY A 408 -1.53 4.54 20.42
N LEU A 409 -1.05 3.57 19.64
CA LEU A 409 -0.05 3.84 18.59
C LEU A 409 -0.75 4.33 17.33
#